data_60ad5e4e455432b302dfbf5260830cbf
#
_entry.id   60ad5e4e455432b302dfbf5260830cbf
#
_cell.length_a   1.000
_cell.length_b   1.000
_cell.length_c   1.000
_cell.angle_alpha   90.00
_cell.angle_beta   90.00
_cell.angle_gamma   90.00
#
_symmetry.space_group_name_H-M   'P 1'
#
loop_
_entity.id
_entity.type
_entity.pdbx_description
1 polymer ?
#
loop_
_entity_poly.entity_id
_entity_poly.type
_entity_poly.pdbx_seq_one_letter_code
_entity_poly.pdbx_strand_id
1 'polypeptide(L)'
;MAPTSRGPSAATLPAAAAVLAEAADARAHVVLSGHVQPDADALGSTLALAEGLRRRGARVLVTFPDPFTLPASLGWLPGAEGLVPSSAVPAAPDVFVSLDAASPGRLGELAGLIDAAGTSVVVDHHASNPGFGDVRLIDDGAPATVTLVAGLLDELGVSLDAQLATLLYAGLAADTGSFRFGNTRPETHELAARLLATGIDHSDISRRLFDTAPFGWLGLLSVVTGRAVLEPEVGAGLVWTWSSGAEAAEHGLPAEQLEALVDVVRSTKEADVACVLKGQEDGSWSVSLRSRGCTDVARVATALGGGGHVLAAGYSSWADRAATIEALRAQLDRR
;
A
#
# COMPACT_ATOMS: atom_id res chain seq x y z
N MET A 1 3.15 -19.34 38.10
CA MET A 1 2.20 -18.30 37.67
C MET A 1 2.16 -18.38 36.14
N ALA A 2 1.00 -18.75 35.59
CA ALA A 2 0.84 -18.78 34.14
C ALA A 2 0.78 -17.34 33.61
N PRO A 3 1.34 -17.02 32.43
CA PRO A 3 1.21 -15.71 31.83
C PRO A 3 -0.26 -15.49 31.48
N THR A 4 -0.84 -14.42 32.03
CA THR A 4 -2.17 -13.96 31.66
C THR A 4 -2.12 -13.52 30.20
N SER A 5 -2.79 -14.27 29.32
CA SER A 5 -3.06 -13.84 27.96
C SER A 5 -3.90 -12.56 27.98
N ARG A 6 -3.26 -11.41 27.90
CA ARG A 6 -3.96 -10.18 27.56
C ARG A 6 -4.42 -10.31 26.12
N GLY A 7 -5.72 -10.44 25.92
CA GLY A 7 -6.30 -10.28 24.60
C GLY A 7 -5.90 -8.92 24.03
N PRO A 8 -5.57 -8.85 22.73
CA PRO A 8 -5.03 -7.64 22.13
C PRO A 8 -6.07 -6.53 22.12
N SER A 9 -5.73 -5.40 22.76
CA SER A 9 -6.54 -4.18 22.78
C SER A 9 -6.20 -3.33 21.55
N ALA A 10 -7.22 -2.75 20.88
CA ALA A 10 -7.00 -1.67 19.93
C ALA A 10 -6.31 -0.51 20.70
N ALA A 11 -5.13 -0.10 20.23
CA ALA A 11 -4.40 0.97 20.85
C ALA A 11 -4.93 2.32 20.35
N THR A 12 -5.01 3.29 21.23
CA THR A 12 -5.16 4.70 20.81
C THR A 12 -3.83 5.22 20.27
N LEU A 13 -3.89 6.28 19.46
CA LEU A 13 -2.70 6.94 18.93
C LEU A 13 -1.65 7.27 20.03
N PRO A 14 -2.03 7.90 21.18
CA PRO A 14 -1.10 8.15 22.28
C PRO A 14 -0.50 6.87 22.88
N ALA A 15 -1.26 5.76 22.94
CA ALA A 15 -0.74 4.50 23.48
C ALA A 15 0.31 3.86 22.57
N ALA A 16 0.09 3.88 21.26
CA ALA A 16 1.08 3.42 20.29
C ALA A 16 2.34 4.31 20.30
N ALA A 17 2.15 5.63 20.36
CA ALA A 17 3.25 6.58 20.45
C ALA A 17 4.09 6.39 21.73
N ALA A 18 3.47 6.08 22.86
CA ALA A 18 4.18 5.83 24.12
C ALA A 18 5.13 4.63 24.02
N VAL A 19 4.70 3.53 23.39
CA VAL A 19 5.56 2.35 23.17
C VAL A 19 6.76 2.70 22.27
N LEU A 20 6.52 3.46 21.21
CA LEU A 20 7.58 3.90 20.30
C LEU A 20 8.53 4.92 20.94
N ALA A 21 8.01 5.80 21.81
CA ALA A 21 8.82 6.73 22.59
C ALA A 21 9.74 6.00 23.56
N GLU A 22 9.20 5.02 24.32
CA GLU A 22 9.98 4.19 25.24
C GLU A 22 11.11 3.44 24.51
N ALA A 23 10.80 2.85 23.33
CA ALA A 23 11.79 2.20 22.50
C ALA A 23 12.90 3.16 22.04
N ALA A 24 12.54 4.39 21.66
CA ALA A 24 13.49 5.40 21.24
C ALA A 24 14.39 5.87 22.40
N ASP A 25 13.78 6.14 23.57
CA ASP A 25 14.49 6.59 24.77
C ASP A 25 15.45 5.51 25.30
N ALA A 26 15.07 4.23 25.16
CA ALA A 26 15.92 3.07 25.45
C ALA A 26 17.01 2.80 24.39
N ARG A 27 17.02 3.53 23.26
CA ARG A 27 17.87 3.28 22.09
C ARG A 27 17.75 1.86 21.54
N ALA A 28 16.53 1.33 21.58
CA ALA A 28 16.20 -0.02 21.14
C ALA A 28 16.49 -0.25 19.66
N HIS A 29 16.67 -1.52 19.31
CA HIS A 29 16.72 -1.96 17.92
C HIS A 29 15.30 -2.10 17.39
N VAL A 30 14.90 -1.19 16.52
CA VAL A 30 13.58 -1.14 15.92
C VAL A 30 13.67 -1.53 14.45
N VAL A 31 12.90 -2.53 14.04
CA VAL A 31 12.74 -2.92 12.63
C VAL A 31 11.37 -2.46 12.15
N LEU A 32 11.34 -1.69 11.07
CA LEU A 32 10.09 -1.28 10.43
C LEU A 32 9.95 -1.97 9.07
N SER A 33 8.75 -2.42 8.76
CA SER A 33 8.43 -3.03 7.46
C SER A 33 7.07 -2.59 6.94
N GLY A 34 7.01 -2.24 5.66
CA GLY A 34 5.78 -2.21 4.88
C GLY A 34 5.42 -3.58 4.32
N HIS A 35 4.41 -3.64 3.46
CA HIS A 35 3.99 -4.86 2.79
C HIS A 35 4.90 -5.25 1.61
N VAL A 36 4.76 -6.52 1.13
CA VAL A 36 5.40 -7.01 -0.11
C VAL A 36 4.98 -6.15 -1.31
N GLN A 37 5.94 -5.84 -2.20
CA GLN A 37 5.73 -4.90 -3.31
C GLN A 37 5.19 -3.55 -2.81
N PRO A 38 5.99 -2.82 -1.99
CA PRO A 38 5.51 -1.65 -1.30
C PRO A 38 5.17 -0.53 -2.28
N ASP A 39 4.08 0.16 -2.01
CA ASP A 39 3.67 1.37 -2.69
C ASP A 39 4.16 2.65 -1.97
N ALA A 40 3.63 3.80 -2.38
CA ALA A 40 4.06 5.07 -1.82
C ALA A 40 3.55 5.30 -0.38
N ASP A 41 2.41 4.70 0.02
CA ASP A 41 1.92 4.79 1.39
C ASP A 41 2.75 3.90 2.32
N ALA A 42 2.99 2.65 1.93
CA ALA A 42 3.84 1.73 2.69
C ALA A 42 5.26 2.28 2.90
N LEU A 43 5.91 2.77 1.83
CA LEU A 43 7.27 3.33 1.94
C LEU A 43 7.28 4.68 2.66
N GLY A 44 6.33 5.56 2.33
CA GLY A 44 6.20 6.87 2.97
C GLY A 44 6.00 6.76 4.48
N SER A 45 5.09 5.88 4.90
CA SER A 45 4.81 5.56 6.29
C SER A 45 6.03 5.01 7.01
N THR A 46 6.67 4.00 6.41
CA THR A 46 7.80 3.30 7.02
C THR A 46 9.01 4.21 7.16
N LEU A 47 9.37 4.96 6.10
CA LEU A 47 10.51 5.87 6.09
C LEU A 47 10.29 7.08 7.00
N ALA A 48 9.06 7.65 7.02
CA ALA A 48 8.76 8.80 7.88
C ALA A 48 8.82 8.45 9.36
N LEU A 49 8.21 7.32 9.76
CA LEU A 49 8.27 6.87 11.15
C LEU A 49 9.71 6.50 11.55
N ALA A 50 10.46 5.83 10.66
CA ALA A 50 11.85 5.48 10.88
C ALA A 50 12.71 6.72 11.16
N GLU A 51 12.57 7.76 10.34
CA GLU A 51 13.29 9.01 10.53
C GLU A 51 12.90 9.69 11.84
N GLY A 52 11.61 9.73 12.18
CA GLY A 52 11.14 10.26 13.46
C GLY A 52 11.75 9.54 14.66
N LEU A 53 11.80 8.21 14.63
CA LEU A 53 12.40 7.40 15.70
C LEU A 53 13.93 7.57 15.76
N ARG A 54 14.62 7.70 14.63
CA ARG A 54 16.07 8.00 14.60
C ARG A 54 16.38 9.34 15.24
N ARG A 55 15.59 10.39 14.94
CA ARG A 55 15.74 11.72 15.58
C ARG A 55 15.56 11.67 17.09
N ARG A 56 14.79 10.70 17.59
CA ARG A 56 14.65 10.44 19.03
C ARG A 56 15.71 9.51 19.62
N GLY A 57 16.57 8.92 18.82
CA GLY A 57 17.71 8.13 19.28
C GLY A 57 17.58 6.62 19.12
N ALA A 58 16.49 6.09 18.56
CA ALA A 58 16.36 4.66 18.26
C ALA A 58 17.36 4.19 17.19
N ARG A 59 17.70 2.90 17.24
CA ARG A 59 18.49 2.22 16.21
C ARG A 59 17.55 1.55 15.23
N VAL A 60 17.33 2.19 14.07
CA VAL A 60 16.24 1.81 13.17
C VAL A 60 16.77 1.21 11.89
N LEU A 61 16.26 0.01 11.54
CA LEU A 61 16.36 -0.61 10.22
C LEU A 61 15.01 -0.58 9.53
N VAL A 62 15.03 -0.33 8.23
CA VAL A 62 13.82 -0.30 7.39
C VAL A 62 13.97 -1.33 6.29
N THR A 63 12.95 -2.16 6.13
CA THR A 63 12.91 -3.23 5.15
C THR A 63 11.51 -3.38 4.54
N PHE A 64 11.38 -4.29 3.60
CA PHE A 64 10.11 -4.87 3.14
C PHE A 64 10.37 -6.32 2.67
N PRO A 65 9.32 -7.17 2.57
CA PRO A 65 9.48 -8.58 2.22
C PRO A 65 10.06 -8.82 0.82
N ASP A 66 10.65 -9.98 0.63
CA ASP A 66 11.09 -10.43 -0.69
C ASP A 66 9.90 -10.60 -1.68
N PRO A 67 10.14 -10.36 -3.00
CA PRO A 67 11.41 -9.96 -3.60
C PRO A 67 11.79 -8.52 -3.25
N PHE A 68 13.00 -8.34 -2.69
CA PHE A 68 13.48 -7.02 -2.26
C PHE A 68 13.87 -6.17 -3.48
N THR A 69 12.85 -5.74 -4.21
CA THR A 69 12.99 -4.88 -5.39
C THR A 69 12.22 -3.58 -5.14
N LEU A 70 12.96 -2.50 -4.94
CA LEU A 70 12.37 -1.18 -4.77
C LEU A 70 11.75 -0.72 -6.09
N PRO A 71 10.45 -0.35 -6.13
CA PRO A 71 9.85 0.21 -7.33
C PRO A 71 10.64 1.42 -7.83
N ALA A 72 11.06 1.40 -9.09
CA ALA A 72 11.88 2.48 -9.67
C ALA A 72 11.21 3.85 -9.58
N SER A 73 9.87 3.89 -9.62
CA SER A 73 9.05 5.09 -9.44
C SER A 73 9.11 5.68 -8.03
N LEU A 74 9.61 4.95 -7.03
CA LEU A 74 9.65 5.35 -5.62
C LEU A 74 11.08 5.52 -5.07
N GLY A 75 12.11 5.19 -5.85
CA GLY A 75 13.51 5.30 -5.42
C GLY A 75 13.99 6.73 -5.10
N TRP A 76 13.19 7.73 -5.44
CA TRP A 76 13.46 9.14 -5.13
C TRP A 76 12.97 9.56 -3.73
N LEU A 77 12.22 8.72 -3.02
CA LEU A 77 11.74 9.03 -1.66
C LEU A 77 12.94 9.19 -0.72
N PRO A 78 12.94 10.25 0.11
CA PRO A 78 14.03 10.47 1.07
C PRO A 78 14.27 9.26 1.98
N GLY A 79 15.51 8.78 2.04
CA GLY A 79 15.89 7.63 2.85
C GLY A 79 15.69 6.27 2.20
N ALA A 80 15.17 6.20 0.97
CA ALA A 80 14.98 4.94 0.24
C ALA A 80 16.30 4.20 -0.02
N GLU A 81 17.42 4.94 -0.15
CA GLU A 81 18.77 4.39 -0.28
C GLU A 81 19.26 3.65 0.97
N GLY A 82 18.63 3.87 2.11
CA GLY A 82 18.93 3.24 3.40
C GLY A 82 18.12 1.98 3.69
N LEU A 83 17.28 1.52 2.76
CA LEU A 83 16.53 0.28 2.88
C LEU A 83 17.50 -0.92 2.86
N VAL A 84 17.22 -1.91 3.69
CA VAL A 84 18.02 -3.14 3.78
C VAL A 84 17.18 -4.36 3.43
N PRO A 85 17.77 -5.42 2.82
CA PRO A 85 17.03 -6.64 2.53
C PRO A 85 16.57 -7.33 3.84
N SER A 86 15.50 -8.10 3.75
CA SER A 86 14.91 -8.84 4.88
C SER A 86 15.94 -9.71 5.62
N SER A 87 16.91 -10.25 4.91
CA SER A 87 18.01 -11.07 5.46
C SER A 87 19.00 -10.29 6.33
N ALA A 88 18.99 -8.96 6.27
CA ALA A 88 19.90 -8.11 7.06
C ALA A 88 19.30 -7.65 8.40
N VAL A 89 18.02 -7.93 8.65
CA VAL A 89 17.39 -7.54 9.92
C VAL A 89 17.59 -8.61 11.00
N PRO A 90 17.67 -8.22 12.30
CA PRO A 90 17.78 -9.19 13.39
C PRO A 90 16.55 -10.08 13.47
N ALA A 91 16.74 -11.37 13.78
CA ALA A 91 15.67 -12.34 13.91
C ALA A 91 14.73 -12.09 15.12
N ALA A 92 15.17 -11.32 16.10
CA ALA A 92 14.40 -10.93 17.28
C ALA A 92 14.76 -9.47 17.65
N PRO A 93 14.21 -8.47 16.98
CA PRO A 93 14.41 -7.07 17.33
C PRO A 93 13.70 -6.73 18.66
N ASP A 94 14.12 -5.65 19.32
CA ASP A 94 13.42 -5.19 20.52
C ASP A 94 11.98 -4.76 20.18
N VAL A 95 11.81 -4.07 19.04
CA VAL A 95 10.48 -3.69 18.52
C VAL A 95 10.41 -3.98 17.01
N PHE A 96 9.33 -4.60 16.59
CA PHE A 96 8.94 -4.75 15.19
C PHE A 96 7.72 -3.89 14.89
N VAL A 97 7.79 -3.04 13.87
CA VAL A 97 6.67 -2.19 13.45
C VAL A 97 6.25 -2.57 12.03
N SER A 98 5.04 -3.08 11.91
CA SER A 98 4.38 -3.33 10.62
C SER A 98 3.57 -2.10 10.23
N LEU A 99 3.81 -1.55 9.04
CA LEU A 99 3.08 -0.41 8.51
C LEU A 99 2.41 -0.78 7.20
N ASP A 100 1.14 -0.39 7.06
CA ASP A 100 0.37 -0.53 5.84
C ASP A 100 0.28 -1.99 5.34
N ALA A 101 0.16 -2.93 6.25
CA ALA A 101 0.04 -4.35 5.91
C ALA A 101 -1.29 -4.91 6.41
N ALA A 102 -2.21 -5.14 5.49
CA ALA A 102 -3.57 -5.61 5.76
C ALA A 102 -3.64 -6.98 6.47
N SER A 103 -2.56 -7.75 6.51
CA SER A 103 -2.50 -9.04 7.18
C SER A 103 -1.05 -9.50 7.36
N PRO A 104 -0.77 -10.47 8.28
CA PRO A 104 0.57 -11.08 8.40
C PRO A 104 1.10 -11.65 7.09
N GLY A 105 0.24 -12.20 6.23
CA GLY A 105 0.65 -12.74 4.93
C GLY A 105 1.26 -11.69 3.98
N ARG A 106 0.90 -10.42 4.15
CA ARG A 106 1.50 -9.31 3.39
C ARG A 106 2.92 -8.96 3.84
N LEU A 107 3.37 -9.49 4.97
CA LEU A 107 4.73 -9.34 5.48
C LEU A 107 5.67 -10.46 5.02
N GLY A 108 5.19 -11.41 4.21
CA GLY A 108 6.02 -12.49 3.69
C GLY A 108 6.81 -13.21 4.77
N GLU A 109 8.10 -13.40 4.55
CA GLU A 109 9.05 -14.03 5.50
C GLU A 109 9.27 -13.21 6.77
N LEU A 110 8.97 -11.90 6.76
CA LEU A 110 9.06 -11.03 7.94
C LEU A 110 7.91 -11.24 8.92
N ALA A 111 6.85 -11.97 8.55
CA ALA A 111 5.71 -12.24 9.43
C ALA A 111 6.13 -12.89 10.76
N GLY A 112 7.20 -13.69 10.75
CA GLY A 112 7.75 -14.30 11.96
C GLY A 112 8.26 -13.31 13.02
N LEU A 113 8.56 -12.08 12.61
CA LEU A 113 9.01 -11.02 13.53
C LEU A 113 7.87 -10.51 14.43
N ILE A 114 6.62 -10.73 14.06
CA ILE A 114 5.46 -10.37 14.89
C ILE A 114 5.55 -11.06 16.26
N ASP A 115 5.91 -12.35 16.28
CA ASP A 115 6.01 -13.14 17.50
C ASP A 115 7.43 -13.16 18.09
N ALA A 116 8.46 -12.91 17.26
CA ALA A 116 9.86 -12.98 17.68
C ALA A 116 10.38 -11.69 18.31
N ALA A 117 9.79 -10.55 18.00
CA ALA A 117 10.17 -9.26 18.59
C ALA A 117 9.79 -9.17 20.07
N GLY A 118 10.51 -8.33 20.82
CA GLY A 118 10.13 -8.01 22.19
C GLY A 118 8.75 -7.34 22.30
N THR A 119 8.41 -6.53 21.30
CA THR A 119 7.06 -5.93 21.12
C THR A 119 6.80 -5.74 19.63
N SER A 120 5.60 -6.13 19.18
CA SER A 120 5.12 -5.89 17.83
C SER A 120 4.06 -4.79 17.78
N VAL A 121 4.26 -3.81 16.90
CA VAL A 121 3.35 -2.68 16.69
C VAL A 121 2.82 -2.74 15.26
N VAL A 122 1.51 -2.60 15.08
CA VAL A 122 0.85 -2.56 13.77
C VAL A 122 0.20 -1.20 13.60
N VAL A 123 0.53 -0.52 12.50
CA VAL A 123 -0.05 0.76 12.09
C VAL A 123 -0.63 0.58 10.70
N ASP A 124 -1.96 0.63 10.58
CA ASP A 124 -2.63 0.26 9.33
C ASP A 124 -3.99 0.96 9.17
N HIS A 125 -4.42 1.14 7.92
CA HIS A 125 -5.72 1.71 7.61
C HIS A 125 -6.65 0.75 6.83
N HIS A 126 -6.24 -0.49 6.62
CA HIS A 126 -7.05 -1.44 5.88
C HIS A 126 -8.21 -1.99 6.71
N ALA A 127 -9.46 -1.84 6.22
CA ALA A 127 -10.65 -2.42 6.83
C ALA A 127 -10.62 -3.97 6.94
N SER A 128 -9.81 -4.62 6.09
CA SER A 128 -9.62 -6.07 6.08
C SER A 128 -8.59 -6.57 7.10
N ASN A 129 -7.93 -5.68 7.86
CA ASN A 129 -6.94 -6.08 8.84
C ASN A 129 -7.60 -6.86 10.01
N PRO A 130 -7.22 -8.13 10.26
CA PRO A 130 -7.83 -8.94 11.32
C PRO A 130 -7.41 -8.53 12.73
N GLY A 131 -6.47 -7.59 12.85
CA GLY A 131 -5.85 -7.19 14.10
C GLY A 131 -4.80 -8.21 14.57
N PHE A 132 -3.55 -8.02 14.21
CA PHE A 132 -2.40 -8.81 14.65
C PHE A 132 -1.40 -7.94 15.42
N GLY A 133 -0.38 -8.54 16.03
CA GLY A 133 0.60 -7.86 16.86
C GLY A 133 0.09 -7.48 18.27
N ASP A 134 1.00 -6.98 19.11
CA ASP A 134 0.73 -6.64 20.50
C ASP A 134 0.02 -5.30 20.65
N VAL A 135 0.48 -4.30 19.90
CA VAL A 135 -0.06 -2.93 19.87
C VAL A 135 -0.61 -2.64 18.49
N ARG A 136 -1.87 -2.26 18.39
CA ARG A 136 -2.60 -2.13 17.12
C ARG A 136 -3.20 -0.75 16.99
N LEU A 137 -2.61 0.07 16.15
CA LEU A 137 -3.16 1.33 15.70
C LEU A 137 -3.75 1.10 14.30
N ILE A 138 -5.00 0.64 14.26
CA ILE A 138 -5.72 0.34 13.02
C ILE A 138 -6.94 1.27 12.97
N ASP A 139 -7.01 2.06 11.89
CA ASP A 139 -8.12 2.99 11.65
C ASP A 139 -8.53 2.94 10.17
N ASP A 140 -9.58 2.19 9.88
CA ASP A 140 -10.16 2.05 8.53
C ASP A 140 -10.86 3.32 8.01
N GLY A 141 -11.01 4.32 8.86
CA GLY A 141 -11.46 5.65 8.50
C GLY A 141 -10.34 6.57 8.01
N ALA A 142 -9.07 6.22 8.26
CA ALA A 142 -7.94 7.01 7.78
C ALA A 142 -7.79 6.86 6.25
N PRO A 143 -7.49 7.97 5.54
CA PRO A 143 -7.34 7.92 4.08
C PRO A 143 -6.09 7.16 3.61
N ALA A 144 -5.08 7.03 4.47
CA ALA A 144 -3.78 6.41 4.22
C ALA A 144 -3.07 6.16 5.55
N THR A 145 -2.17 5.19 5.60
CA THR A 145 -1.35 4.89 6.80
C THR A 145 -0.43 6.06 7.18
N VAL A 146 0.07 6.85 6.21
CA VAL A 146 0.84 8.08 6.51
C VAL A 146 0.08 9.08 7.37
N THR A 147 -1.24 9.05 7.35
CA THR A 147 -2.07 9.93 8.23
C THR A 147 -1.90 9.55 9.70
N LEU A 148 -1.89 8.26 9.99
CA LEU A 148 -1.63 7.74 11.34
C LEU A 148 -0.19 8.02 11.77
N VAL A 149 0.76 7.87 10.84
CA VAL A 149 2.17 8.18 11.07
C VAL A 149 2.38 9.67 11.37
N ALA A 150 1.68 10.58 10.66
CA ALA A 150 1.74 12.01 10.97
C ALA A 150 1.29 12.28 12.41
N GLY A 151 0.22 11.65 12.85
CA GLY A 151 -0.23 11.71 14.24
C GLY A 151 0.79 11.13 15.24
N LEU A 152 1.41 9.99 14.92
CA LEU A 152 2.46 9.41 15.75
C LEU A 152 3.68 10.34 15.89
N LEU A 153 4.09 10.99 14.79
CA LEU A 153 5.19 11.97 14.82
C LEU A 153 4.86 13.18 15.71
N ASP A 154 3.61 13.64 15.69
CA ASP A 154 3.13 14.70 16.58
C ASP A 154 3.20 14.29 18.04
N GLU A 155 2.66 13.12 18.42
CA GLU A 155 2.72 12.56 19.77
C GLU A 155 4.17 12.32 20.23
N LEU A 156 5.05 11.93 19.32
CA LEU A 156 6.48 11.78 19.56
C LEU A 156 7.21 13.13 19.70
N GLY A 157 6.56 14.27 19.47
CA GLY A 157 7.18 15.59 19.50
C GLY A 157 8.18 15.83 18.39
N VAL A 158 8.04 15.14 17.25
CA VAL A 158 8.90 15.28 16.07
C VAL A 158 8.34 16.34 15.15
N SER A 159 9.06 17.44 14.98
CA SER A 159 8.65 18.51 14.07
C SER A 159 8.75 18.07 12.62
N LEU A 160 7.71 18.35 11.83
CA LEU A 160 7.71 18.10 10.39
C LEU A 160 8.63 19.11 9.68
N ASP A 161 9.55 18.59 8.90
CA ASP A 161 10.35 19.33 7.93
C ASP A 161 10.02 18.87 6.50
N ALA A 162 10.70 19.42 5.50
CA ALA A 162 10.46 19.07 4.11
C ALA A 162 10.73 17.58 3.81
N GLN A 163 11.67 16.93 4.51
CA GLN A 163 11.97 15.51 4.31
C GLN A 163 10.79 14.64 4.75
N LEU A 164 10.33 14.79 5.99
CA LEU A 164 9.18 14.06 6.53
C LEU A 164 7.90 14.37 5.75
N ALA A 165 7.70 15.66 5.43
CA ALA A 165 6.53 16.08 4.67
C ALA A 165 6.49 15.51 3.25
N THR A 166 7.63 15.34 2.58
CA THR A 166 7.71 14.68 1.27
C THR A 166 7.23 13.23 1.34
N LEU A 167 7.67 12.48 2.35
CA LEU A 167 7.26 11.08 2.57
C LEU A 167 5.78 10.96 2.86
N LEU A 168 5.28 11.77 3.79
CA LEU A 168 3.86 11.77 4.17
C LEU A 168 2.97 12.22 3.02
N TYR A 169 3.38 13.25 2.27
CA TYR A 169 2.60 13.75 1.13
C TYR A 169 2.55 12.74 -0.02
N ALA A 170 3.65 12.02 -0.27
CA ALA A 170 3.69 11.00 -1.32
C ALA A 170 2.69 9.87 -1.04
N GLY A 171 2.66 9.31 0.18
CA GLY A 171 1.68 8.29 0.56
C GLY A 171 0.24 8.82 0.53
N LEU A 172 0.01 10.02 1.11
CA LEU A 172 -1.31 10.64 1.12
C LEU A 172 -1.86 10.87 -0.29
N ALA A 173 -1.03 11.38 -1.20
CA ALA A 173 -1.42 11.62 -2.59
C ALA A 173 -1.69 10.31 -3.34
N ALA A 174 -0.89 9.26 -3.11
CA ALA A 174 -1.07 7.96 -3.74
C ALA A 174 -2.41 7.34 -3.36
N ASP A 175 -2.70 7.18 -2.08
CA ASP A 175 -3.87 6.49 -1.56
C ASP A 175 -5.19 7.25 -1.73
N THR A 176 -5.11 8.57 -1.86
CA THR A 176 -6.27 9.41 -2.20
C THR A 176 -6.44 9.60 -3.70
N GLY A 177 -5.56 9.00 -4.52
CA GLY A 177 -5.52 9.21 -5.96
C GLY A 177 -5.39 10.69 -6.32
N SER A 178 -4.49 11.41 -5.66
CA SER A 178 -4.37 12.87 -5.73
C SER A 178 -5.67 13.57 -5.32
N PHE A 179 -6.21 13.18 -4.17
CA PHE A 179 -7.42 13.73 -3.54
C PHE A 179 -8.71 13.56 -4.34
N ARG A 180 -8.76 12.60 -5.28
CA ARG A 180 -9.94 12.33 -6.13
C ARG A 180 -10.84 11.23 -5.58
N PHE A 181 -10.34 10.40 -4.64
CA PHE A 181 -11.08 9.25 -4.15
C PHE A 181 -11.99 9.61 -2.96
N GLY A 182 -13.01 8.77 -2.74
CA GLY A 182 -14.01 8.99 -1.70
C GLY A 182 -13.51 8.89 -0.25
N ASN A 183 -12.28 8.40 -0.03
CA ASN A 183 -11.60 8.41 1.26
C ASN A 183 -10.99 9.79 1.60
N THR A 184 -10.98 10.74 0.66
CA THR A 184 -10.56 12.13 0.89
C THR A 184 -11.62 12.86 1.73
N ARG A 185 -11.20 13.40 2.87
CA ARG A 185 -12.04 14.14 3.84
C ARG A 185 -11.44 15.53 4.09
N PRO A 186 -12.15 16.43 4.78
CA PRO A 186 -11.59 17.75 5.16
C PRO A 186 -10.23 17.62 5.87
N GLU A 187 -10.10 16.69 6.82
CA GLU A 187 -8.87 16.45 7.59
C GLU A 187 -7.70 16.01 6.69
N THR A 188 -8.01 15.33 5.57
CA THR A 188 -7.01 14.98 4.55
C THR A 188 -6.40 16.23 3.92
N HIS A 189 -7.23 17.20 3.59
CA HIS A 189 -6.77 18.49 3.03
C HIS A 189 -6.07 19.37 4.09
N GLU A 190 -6.49 19.30 5.35
CA GLU A 190 -5.81 19.99 6.46
C GLU A 190 -4.40 19.46 6.65
N LEU A 191 -4.23 18.11 6.65
CA LEU A 191 -2.90 17.50 6.68
C LEU A 191 -2.08 17.90 5.45
N ALA A 192 -2.65 17.83 4.25
CA ALA A 192 -1.96 18.25 3.02
C ALA A 192 -1.49 19.71 3.10
N ALA A 193 -2.34 20.63 3.56
CA ALA A 193 -1.98 22.03 3.75
C ALA A 193 -0.82 22.20 4.75
N ARG A 194 -0.84 21.45 5.85
CA ARG A 194 0.24 21.42 6.84
C ARG A 194 1.56 20.93 6.23
N LEU A 195 1.52 19.87 5.41
CA LEU A 195 2.69 19.34 4.73
C LEU A 195 3.25 20.34 3.71
N LEU A 196 2.37 20.97 2.94
CA LEU A 196 2.76 22.05 1.98
C LEU A 196 3.42 23.24 2.67
N ALA A 197 3.00 23.59 3.87
CA ALA A 197 3.57 24.69 4.64
C ALA A 197 5.06 24.48 5.01
N THR A 198 5.58 23.25 4.93
CA THR A 198 7.00 22.95 5.13
C THR A 198 7.88 23.33 3.94
N GLY A 199 7.27 23.70 2.80
CA GLY A 199 7.97 24.11 1.58
C GLY A 199 8.33 22.96 0.63
N ILE A 200 7.65 21.79 0.74
CA ILE A 200 7.82 20.71 -0.25
C ILE A 200 7.39 21.13 -1.65
N ASP A 201 8.04 20.60 -2.66
CA ASP A 201 7.60 20.72 -4.05
C ASP A 201 6.55 19.64 -4.38
N HIS A 202 5.29 19.92 -4.03
CA HIS A 202 4.19 19.00 -4.29
C HIS A 202 3.98 18.74 -5.79
N SER A 203 4.36 19.69 -6.65
CA SER A 203 4.23 19.53 -8.11
C SER A 203 5.21 18.48 -8.61
N ASP A 204 6.47 18.50 -8.13
CA ASP A 204 7.46 17.46 -8.45
C ASP A 204 7.04 16.09 -7.89
N ILE A 205 6.54 16.06 -6.65
CA ILE A 205 6.01 14.82 -6.05
C ILE A 205 4.89 14.23 -6.91
N SER A 206 3.88 15.02 -7.25
CA SER A 206 2.74 14.59 -8.07
C SER A 206 3.17 14.13 -9.46
N ARG A 207 4.09 14.86 -10.10
CA ARG A 207 4.63 14.49 -11.41
C ARG A 207 5.35 13.14 -11.36
N ARG A 208 6.14 12.88 -10.31
CA ARG A 208 6.84 11.59 -10.13
C ARG A 208 5.87 10.44 -9.90
N LEU A 209 4.82 10.66 -9.12
CA LEU A 209 3.83 9.63 -8.80
C LEU A 209 2.87 9.32 -9.97
N PHE A 210 2.44 10.35 -10.72
CA PHE A 210 1.30 10.20 -11.63
C PHE A 210 1.59 10.52 -13.09
N ASP A 211 2.59 11.36 -13.38
CA ASP A 211 2.82 11.92 -14.71
C ASP A 211 4.19 11.55 -15.28
N THR A 212 4.83 10.48 -14.77
CA THR A 212 6.12 10.03 -15.25
C THR A 212 6.06 8.55 -15.62
N ALA A 213 6.22 8.26 -16.91
CA ALA A 213 6.29 6.90 -17.41
C ALA A 213 7.30 6.82 -18.58
N PRO A 214 7.94 5.65 -18.83
CA PRO A 214 8.76 5.43 -20.01
C PRO A 214 7.95 5.61 -21.30
N PHE A 215 8.60 6.02 -22.39
CA PHE A 215 7.92 6.21 -23.69
C PHE A 215 7.18 4.95 -24.18
N GLY A 216 7.74 3.75 -23.91
CA GLY A 216 7.08 2.48 -24.23
C GLY A 216 5.69 2.31 -23.61
N TRP A 217 5.41 3.03 -22.51
CA TRP A 217 4.08 3.05 -21.91
C TRP A 217 2.97 3.44 -22.88
N LEU A 218 3.21 4.46 -23.72
CA LEU A 218 2.22 4.89 -24.72
C LEU A 218 1.93 3.79 -25.75
N GLY A 219 2.96 3.03 -26.14
CA GLY A 219 2.80 1.88 -27.04
C GLY A 219 1.96 0.78 -26.43
N LEU A 220 2.32 0.35 -25.21
CA LEU A 220 1.56 -0.68 -24.48
C LEU A 220 0.12 -0.24 -24.21
N LEU A 221 -0.06 1.02 -23.78
CA LEU A 221 -1.38 1.58 -23.50
C LEU A 221 -2.29 1.52 -24.74
N SER A 222 -1.75 1.85 -25.93
CA SER A 222 -2.49 1.75 -27.19
C SER A 222 -2.98 0.32 -27.47
N VAL A 223 -2.12 -0.68 -27.26
CA VAL A 223 -2.48 -2.10 -27.45
C VAL A 223 -3.54 -2.54 -26.45
N VAL A 224 -3.33 -2.24 -25.17
CA VAL A 224 -4.19 -2.69 -24.07
C VAL A 224 -5.57 -2.02 -24.13
N THR A 225 -5.63 -0.73 -24.41
CA THR A 225 -6.91 0.00 -24.54
C THR A 225 -7.65 -0.35 -25.83
N GLY A 226 -6.92 -0.61 -26.93
CA GLY A 226 -7.52 -0.99 -28.21
C GLY A 226 -8.26 -2.33 -28.20
N ARG A 227 -7.99 -3.19 -27.21
CA ARG A 227 -8.67 -4.50 -27.03
C ARG A 227 -9.57 -4.57 -25.79
N ALA A 228 -9.81 -3.42 -25.14
CA ALA A 228 -10.71 -3.39 -23.99
C ALA A 228 -12.13 -3.83 -24.38
N VAL A 229 -12.75 -4.61 -23.51
CA VAL A 229 -14.10 -5.13 -23.66
C VAL A 229 -15.00 -4.46 -22.64
N LEU A 230 -16.12 -3.92 -23.11
CA LEU A 230 -17.17 -3.33 -22.28
C LEU A 230 -18.38 -4.27 -22.20
N GLU A 231 -18.81 -4.58 -20.99
CA GLU A 231 -19.98 -5.43 -20.68
C GLU A 231 -20.90 -4.69 -19.70
N PRO A 232 -21.77 -3.81 -20.20
CA PRO A 232 -22.60 -2.96 -19.34
C PRO A 232 -23.67 -3.75 -18.56
N GLU A 233 -24.00 -4.97 -18.98
CA GLU A 233 -24.98 -5.85 -18.35
C GLU A 233 -24.43 -6.69 -17.20
N VAL A 234 -23.10 -6.76 -17.02
CA VAL A 234 -22.46 -7.54 -15.94
C VAL A 234 -22.40 -6.70 -14.67
N GLY A 235 -23.10 -7.11 -13.63
CA GLY A 235 -23.19 -6.39 -12.35
C GLY A 235 -23.72 -4.95 -12.53
N ALA A 236 -22.90 -3.97 -12.15
CA ALA A 236 -23.16 -2.54 -12.38
C ALA A 236 -22.37 -1.98 -13.60
N GLY A 237 -21.98 -2.86 -14.51
CA GLY A 237 -21.13 -2.57 -15.67
C GLY A 237 -19.68 -2.96 -15.43
N LEU A 238 -19.12 -3.77 -16.32
CA LEU A 238 -17.73 -4.23 -16.32
C LEU A 238 -17.00 -3.73 -17.55
N VAL A 239 -15.81 -3.17 -17.39
CA VAL A 239 -14.84 -2.97 -18.47
C VAL A 239 -13.56 -3.72 -18.11
N TRP A 240 -13.05 -4.51 -19.05
CA TRP A 240 -11.84 -5.27 -18.79
C TRP A 240 -10.90 -5.33 -19.98
N THR A 241 -9.63 -5.53 -19.68
CA THR A 241 -8.58 -5.71 -20.65
C THR A 241 -7.45 -6.56 -20.04
N TRP A 242 -6.38 -6.80 -20.81
CA TRP A 242 -5.26 -7.62 -20.36
C TRP A 242 -3.95 -7.19 -21.01
N SER A 243 -2.83 -7.54 -20.37
CA SER A 243 -1.49 -7.50 -20.94
C SER A 243 -0.75 -8.78 -20.59
N SER A 244 -0.01 -9.33 -21.54
CA SER A 244 0.95 -10.39 -21.22
C SER A 244 2.26 -9.79 -20.71
N GLY A 245 3.02 -10.55 -19.91
CA GLY A 245 4.37 -10.13 -19.51
C GLY A 245 5.30 -9.91 -20.72
N ALA A 246 5.14 -10.70 -21.79
CA ALA A 246 5.90 -10.54 -23.03
C ALA A 246 5.63 -9.20 -23.72
N GLU A 247 4.37 -8.77 -23.80
CA GLU A 247 4.02 -7.45 -24.37
C GLU A 247 4.62 -6.29 -23.57
N ALA A 248 4.62 -6.38 -22.24
CA ALA A 248 5.28 -5.38 -21.40
C ALA A 248 6.79 -5.31 -21.70
N ALA A 249 7.45 -6.48 -21.78
CA ALA A 249 8.87 -6.58 -22.10
C ALA A 249 9.22 -6.05 -23.50
N GLU A 250 8.38 -6.31 -24.51
CA GLU A 250 8.54 -5.75 -25.88
C GLU A 250 8.52 -4.22 -25.88
N HIS A 251 7.78 -3.61 -24.96
CA HIS A 251 7.76 -2.15 -24.77
C HIS A 251 8.81 -1.64 -23.77
N GLY A 252 9.71 -2.53 -23.27
CA GLY A 252 10.74 -2.16 -22.29
C GLY A 252 10.20 -1.73 -20.92
N LEU A 253 9.04 -2.26 -20.52
CA LEU A 253 8.37 -1.89 -19.28
C LEU A 253 8.55 -2.99 -18.23
N PRO A 254 8.90 -2.61 -16.98
CA PRO A 254 8.88 -3.53 -15.85
C PRO A 254 7.43 -3.85 -15.44
N ALA A 255 7.24 -4.98 -14.76
CA ALA A 255 5.92 -5.47 -14.36
C ALA A 255 5.14 -4.47 -13.47
N GLU A 256 5.84 -3.71 -12.63
CA GLU A 256 5.25 -2.70 -11.74
C GLU A 256 4.53 -1.59 -12.51
N GLN A 257 4.98 -1.28 -13.72
CA GLN A 257 4.36 -0.25 -14.57
C GLN A 257 2.94 -0.64 -15.00
N LEU A 258 2.64 -1.94 -15.03
CA LEU A 258 1.32 -2.44 -15.43
C LEU A 258 0.22 -2.13 -14.42
N GLU A 259 0.57 -1.77 -13.18
CA GLU A 259 -0.43 -1.43 -12.14
C GLU A 259 -1.24 -0.18 -12.54
N ALA A 260 -0.64 0.78 -13.23
CA ALA A 260 -1.33 2.00 -13.66
C ALA A 260 -2.37 1.78 -14.77
N LEU A 261 -2.36 0.62 -15.46
CA LEU A 261 -3.33 0.32 -16.54
C LEU A 261 -4.78 0.36 -16.07
N VAL A 262 -5.05 -0.14 -14.86
CA VAL A 262 -6.41 -0.22 -14.34
C VAL A 262 -7.02 1.16 -14.08
N ASP A 263 -6.20 2.15 -13.73
CA ASP A 263 -6.68 3.52 -13.49
C ASP A 263 -7.07 4.24 -14.80
N VAL A 264 -6.42 3.89 -15.92
CA VAL A 264 -6.84 4.35 -17.24
C VAL A 264 -8.17 3.74 -17.63
N VAL A 265 -8.30 2.41 -17.49
CA VAL A 265 -9.52 1.65 -17.86
C VAL A 265 -10.71 2.06 -17.00
N ARG A 266 -10.49 2.38 -15.71
CA ARG A 266 -11.51 2.86 -14.78
C ARG A 266 -12.20 4.17 -15.23
N SER A 267 -11.59 4.92 -16.13
CA SER A 267 -12.21 6.15 -16.66
C SER A 267 -13.44 5.90 -17.53
N THR A 268 -13.74 4.64 -17.89
CA THR A 268 -14.90 4.26 -18.70
C THR A 268 -16.22 4.61 -17.99
N LYS A 269 -17.02 5.47 -18.63
CA LYS A 269 -18.25 6.00 -18.04
C LYS A 269 -19.32 4.94 -17.83
N GLU A 270 -19.40 3.98 -18.74
CA GLU A 270 -20.44 2.98 -18.85
C GLU A 270 -20.22 1.76 -17.94
N ALA A 271 -19.09 1.72 -17.19
CA ALA A 271 -18.76 0.65 -16.27
C ALA A 271 -18.51 1.17 -14.85
N ASP A 272 -19.00 0.45 -13.85
CA ASP A 272 -18.63 0.68 -12.45
C ASP A 272 -17.32 -0.02 -12.11
N VAL A 273 -17.11 -1.24 -12.61
CA VAL A 273 -15.92 -2.04 -12.34
C VAL A 273 -14.97 -2.04 -13.53
N ALA A 274 -13.73 -1.66 -13.29
CA ALA A 274 -12.63 -1.87 -14.22
C ALA A 274 -11.77 -3.04 -13.76
N CYS A 275 -11.36 -3.90 -14.71
CA CYS A 275 -10.51 -5.05 -14.47
C CYS A 275 -9.36 -5.08 -15.47
N VAL A 276 -8.14 -5.28 -14.97
CA VAL A 276 -6.96 -5.53 -15.81
C VAL A 276 -6.27 -6.82 -15.37
N LEU A 277 -6.11 -7.75 -16.30
CA LEU A 277 -5.34 -8.97 -16.11
C LEU A 277 -3.91 -8.75 -16.60
N LYS A 278 -2.94 -9.02 -15.74
CA LYS A 278 -1.50 -8.86 -16.01
C LYS A 278 -0.84 -10.23 -15.94
N GLY A 279 -0.40 -10.74 -17.10
CA GLY A 279 0.28 -12.04 -17.21
C GLY A 279 1.62 -12.01 -16.49
N GLN A 280 1.85 -13.00 -15.63
CA GLN A 280 3.08 -13.19 -14.87
C GLN A 280 4.00 -14.21 -15.58
N GLU A 281 5.29 -14.22 -15.23
CA GLU A 281 6.28 -15.16 -15.80
C GLU A 281 5.97 -16.63 -15.44
N ASP A 282 5.32 -16.86 -14.32
CA ASP A 282 4.90 -18.20 -13.86
C ASP A 282 3.63 -18.72 -14.54
N GLY A 283 3.06 -17.96 -15.47
CA GLY A 283 1.84 -18.29 -16.21
C GLY A 283 0.55 -17.90 -15.50
N SER A 284 0.61 -17.34 -14.30
CA SER A 284 -0.56 -16.81 -13.60
C SER A 284 -0.97 -15.42 -14.13
N TRP A 285 -2.15 -14.98 -13.69
CA TRP A 285 -2.63 -13.61 -13.87
C TRP A 285 -2.68 -12.88 -12.54
N SER A 286 -2.01 -11.74 -12.46
CA SER A 286 -2.31 -10.74 -11.43
C SER A 286 -3.49 -9.90 -11.91
N VAL A 287 -4.57 -9.89 -11.16
CA VAL A 287 -5.83 -9.23 -11.54
C VAL A 287 -6.04 -8.02 -10.66
N SER A 288 -6.10 -6.83 -11.26
CA SER A 288 -6.40 -5.59 -10.56
C SER A 288 -7.84 -5.17 -10.84
N LEU A 289 -8.57 -4.82 -9.78
CA LEU A 289 -9.95 -4.36 -9.80
C LEU A 289 -10.02 -2.92 -9.26
N ARG A 290 -10.85 -2.09 -9.90
CA ARG A 290 -11.24 -0.78 -9.39
C ARG A 290 -12.75 -0.62 -9.53
N SER A 291 -13.38 -0.03 -8.52
CA SER A 291 -14.79 0.36 -8.57
C SER A 291 -14.93 1.88 -8.61
N ARG A 292 -16.01 2.34 -9.22
CA ARG A 292 -16.40 3.76 -9.22
C ARG A 292 -17.38 4.11 -8.09
N GLY A 293 -17.74 3.12 -7.27
CA GLY A 293 -18.47 3.35 -6.04
C GLY A 293 -19.71 2.47 -5.81
N CYS A 294 -20.19 1.73 -6.83
CA CYS A 294 -21.39 0.89 -6.66
C CYS A 294 -21.05 -0.54 -6.20
N THR A 295 -19.86 -1.03 -6.52
CA THR A 295 -19.44 -2.42 -6.26
C THR A 295 -18.32 -2.45 -5.24
N ASP A 296 -18.46 -3.27 -4.19
CA ASP A 296 -17.35 -3.61 -3.27
C ASP A 296 -16.43 -4.64 -3.93
N VAL A 297 -15.35 -4.15 -4.55
CA VAL A 297 -14.37 -5.02 -5.21
C VAL A 297 -13.46 -5.77 -4.23
N ALA A 298 -13.36 -5.35 -2.95
CA ALA A 298 -12.64 -6.11 -1.94
C ALA A 298 -13.36 -7.44 -1.66
N ARG A 299 -14.70 -7.41 -1.53
CA ARG A 299 -15.52 -8.62 -1.39
C ARG A 299 -15.36 -9.55 -2.59
N VAL A 300 -15.37 -8.99 -3.81
CA VAL A 300 -15.16 -9.77 -5.04
C VAL A 300 -13.78 -10.43 -5.05
N ALA A 301 -12.73 -9.66 -4.79
CA ALA A 301 -11.36 -10.16 -4.76
C ALA A 301 -11.17 -11.24 -3.67
N THR A 302 -11.72 -11.02 -2.46
CA THR A 302 -11.65 -11.99 -1.35
C THR A 302 -12.32 -13.31 -1.71
N ALA A 303 -13.47 -13.28 -2.38
CA ALA A 303 -14.16 -14.49 -2.86
C ALA A 303 -13.34 -15.26 -3.93
N LEU A 304 -12.37 -14.58 -4.58
CA LEU A 304 -11.47 -15.15 -5.58
C LEU A 304 -10.05 -15.40 -5.04
N GLY A 305 -9.88 -15.32 -3.71
CA GLY A 305 -8.61 -15.62 -3.03
C GLY A 305 -7.64 -14.44 -2.90
N GLY A 306 -8.11 -13.23 -3.11
CA GLY A 306 -7.34 -11.99 -2.98
C GLY A 306 -7.82 -11.10 -1.85
N GLY A 307 -7.74 -9.76 -2.03
CA GLY A 307 -8.15 -8.77 -1.04
C GLY A 307 -7.93 -7.34 -1.52
N GLY A 308 -8.09 -6.39 -0.62
CA GLY A 308 -7.88 -4.96 -0.88
C GLY A 308 -8.92 -4.08 -0.21
N HIS A 309 -9.09 -2.88 -0.76
CA HIS A 309 -10.08 -1.89 -0.32
C HIS A 309 -11.40 -2.02 -1.12
N VAL A 310 -12.48 -1.46 -0.58
CA VAL A 310 -13.82 -1.46 -1.20
C VAL A 310 -13.79 -1.00 -2.67
N LEU A 311 -12.96 -0.01 -3.00
CA LEU A 311 -12.87 0.56 -4.35
C LEU A 311 -11.63 0.13 -5.14
N ALA A 312 -10.68 -0.59 -4.52
CA ALA A 312 -9.43 -1.01 -5.15
C ALA A 312 -8.96 -2.34 -4.56
N ALA A 313 -8.99 -3.40 -5.33
CA ALA A 313 -8.65 -4.73 -4.86
C ALA A 313 -7.96 -5.55 -5.96
N GLY A 314 -7.41 -6.70 -5.61
CA GLY A 314 -6.79 -7.59 -6.57
C GLY A 314 -6.70 -9.02 -6.07
N TYR A 315 -6.44 -9.94 -7.01
CA TYR A 315 -6.22 -11.35 -6.72
C TYR A 315 -5.32 -11.99 -7.77
N SER A 316 -4.78 -13.17 -7.48
CA SER A 316 -4.03 -13.98 -8.44
C SER A 316 -4.90 -15.10 -8.98
N SER A 317 -4.80 -15.38 -10.28
CA SER A 317 -5.52 -16.50 -10.92
C SER A 317 -4.56 -17.37 -11.71
N TRP A 318 -4.66 -18.68 -11.50
CA TRP A 318 -3.94 -19.72 -12.25
C TRP A 318 -4.75 -20.31 -13.40
N ALA A 319 -5.99 -19.90 -13.55
CA ALA A 319 -6.85 -20.26 -14.66
C ALA A 319 -6.44 -19.49 -15.93
N ASP A 320 -6.87 -19.98 -17.07
CA ASP A 320 -6.72 -19.20 -18.31
C ASP A 320 -7.53 -17.90 -18.24
N ARG A 321 -7.26 -16.99 -19.18
CA ARG A 321 -7.91 -15.68 -19.22
C ARG A 321 -9.42 -15.76 -19.30
N ALA A 322 -9.96 -16.68 -20.11
CA ALA A 322 -11.40 -16.83 -20.30
C ALA A 322 -12.09 -17.30 -18.99
N ALA A 323 -11.52 -18.31 -18.34
CA ALA A 323 -12.02 -18.81 -17.06
C ALA A 323 -11.88 -17.78 -15.93
N THR A 324 -10.79 -16.98 -15.94
CA THR A 324 -10.59 -15.92 -14.95
C THR A 324 -11.66 -14.84 -15.07
N ILE A 325 -11.99 -14.40 -16.29
CA ILE A 325 -13.05 -13.41 -16.52
C ILE A 325 -14.44 -13.98 -16.20
N GLU A 326 -14.68 -15.24 -16.52
CA GLU A 326 -15.95 -15.90 -16.19
C GLU A 326 -16.16 -16.00 -14.66
N ALA A 327 -15.12 -16.33 -13.91
CA ALA A 327 -15.18 -16.33 -12.46
C ALA A 327 -15.46 -14.93 -11.89
N LEU A 328 -14.88 -13.88 -12.48
CA LEU A 328 -15.14 -12.50 -12.11
C LEU A 328 -16.60 -12.10 -12.38
N ARG A 329 -17.13 -12.39 -13.58
CA ARG A 329 -18.55 -12.15 -13.94
C ARG A 329 -19.50 -12.79 -12.93
N ALA A 330 -19.25 -14.07 -12.62
CA ALA A 330 -20.06 -14.82 -11.65
C ALA A 330 -20.06 -14.20 -10.25
N GLN A 331 -19.00 -13.48 -9.83
CA GLN A 331 -18.96 -12.76 -8.55
C GLN A 331 -19.66 -11.41 -8.62
N LEU A 332 -19.56 -10.70 -9.76
CA LEU A 332 -20.19 -9.39 -9.96
C LEU A 332 -21.72 -9.50 -10.08
N ASP A 333 -22.24 -10.61 -10.60
CA ASP A 333 -23.68 -10.87 -10.75
C ASP A 333 -24.34 -11.39 -9.46
N ARG A 334 -23.54 -11.76 -8.43
CA ARG A 334 -24.07 -12.13 -7.11
C ARG A 334 -24.48 -10.85 -6.36
N ARG A 335 -25.78 -10.59 -6.28
CA ARG A 335 -26.39 -9.51 -5.48
C ARG A 335 -26.39 -9.82 -3.99
#